data_0d266280cbe89d549f310f7132ddf9dc
#
_entry.id   0d266280cbe89d549f310f7132ddf9dc
#
_cell.length_a   1.000
_cell.length_b   1.000
_cell.length_c   1.000
_cell.angle_alpha   90.00
_cell.angle_beta   90.00
_cell.angle_gamma   90.00
#
_symmetry.space_group_name_H-M   'P 1'
#
loop_
_entity.id
_entity.type
_entity.pdbx_description
1 polymer ?
#
loop_
_entity_poly.entity_id
_entity_poly.type
_entity_poly.pdbx_seq_one_letter_code
_entity_poly.pdbx_strand_id
1 'polypeptide(L)'
;MGETGIGKTTLFRMILGFIEPAEGRVEVGGDLCFVPQGNTLMSGTIRYNLQLAKPEATDDELQEMLHTACADFVFDLPEGLDTELGERGSGLSEGQAQRIAIARGLLRPGSIMLLDEISSSLDEPTERELYRRLFAAFPEKTMLFITHRPTVTEQCDEVIRL
;
A
#
# COMPACT_ATOMS: atom_id res chain seq x y z
N MET A 1 -5.82 -0.99 16.18
CA MET A 1 -4.88 -2.08 16.48
C MET A 1 -5.60 -3.20 17.21
N GLY A 2 -5.26 -4.46 17.00
CA GLY A 2 -5.87 -5.60 17.68
C GLY A 2 -5.21 -6.91 17.22
N GLU A 3 -5.47 -8.01 17.93
CA GLU A 3 -4.95 -9.33 17.57
C GLU A 3 -5.47 -9.81 16.20
N THR A 4 -4.76 -10.77 15.58
CA THR A 4 -5.18 -11.37 14.32
C THR A 4 -6.54 -12.05 14.49
N GLY A 5 -7.51 -11.78 13.61
CA GLY A 5 -8.85 -12.38 13.67
C GLY A 5 -9.94 -11.52 14.33
N ILE A 6 -9.64 -10.37 14.94
CA ILE A 6 -10.62 -9.48 15.60
C ILE A 6 -11.55 -8.71 14.63
N GLY A 7 -11.42 -8.90 13.32
CA GLY A 7 -12.32 -8.26 12.36
C GLY A 7 -11.79 -6.98 11.70
N LYS A 8 -10.50 -6.64 11.84
CA LYS A 8 -9.89 -5.46 11.21
C LYS A 8 -10.06 -5.45 9.69
N THR A 9 -9.72 -6.56 9.03
CA THR A 9 -9.91 -6.72 7.58
C THR A 9 -11.40 -6.72 7.20
N THR A 10 -12.28 -7.21 8.09
CA THR A 10 -13.74 -7.15 7.90
C THR A 10 -14.22 -5.70 7.91
N LEU A 11 -13.69 -4.85 8.79
CA LEU A 11 -13.97 -3.42 8.80
C LEU A 11 -13.58 -2.76 7.47
N PHE A 12 -12.38 -3.04 6.95
CA PHE A 12 -11.98 -2.51 5.64
C PHE A 12 -12.88 -3.01 4.51
N ARG A 13 -13.31 -4.27 4.55
CA ARG A 13 -14.26 -4.80 3.57
C ARG A 13 -15.63 -4.11 3.64
N MET A 14 -16.09 -3.72 4.82
CA MET A 14 -17.32 -2.93 4.97
C MET A 14 -17.13 -1.51 4.42
N ILE A 15 -16.01 -0.85 4.72
CA ILE A 15 -15.69 0.48 4.17
C ILE A 15 -15.59 0.44 2.64
N LEU A 16 -15.03 -0.64 2.07
CA LEU A 16 -14.91 -0.86 0.62
C LEU A 16 -16.25 -1.28 -0.04
N GLY A 17 -17.30 -1.50 0.77
CA GLY A 17 -18.61 -1.94 0.25
C GLY A 17 -18.67 -3.41 -0.18
N PHE A 18 -17.69 -4.24 0.22
CA PHE A 18 -17.69 -5.68 -0.09
C PHE A 18 -18.59 -6.48 0.85
N ILE A 19 -18.90 -5.95 2.03
CA ILE A 19 -19.73 -6.57 3.06
C ILE A 19 -20.62 -5.51 3.66
N GLU A 20 -21.91 -5.82 3.83
CA GLU A 20 -22.83 -4.95 4.56
C GLU A 20 -22.70 -5.14 6.09
N PRO A 21 -22.79 -4.07 6.90
CA PRO A 21 -22.82 -4.20 8.33
C PRO A 21 -24.10 -4.90 8.79
N ALA A 22 -24.03 -5.71 9.86
CA ALA A 22 -25.19 -6.40 10.41
C ALA A 22 -26.23 -5.41 10.98
N GLU A 23 -25.75 -4.28 11.49
CA GLU A 23 -26.58 -3.18 12.00
C GLU A 23 -25.91 -1.84 11.69
N GLY A 24 -26.70 -0.79 11.53
CA GLY A 24 -26.20 0.55 11.21
C GLY A 24 -25.87 0.75 9.73
N ARG A 25 -24.98 1.69 9.45
CA ARG A 25 -24.52 2.01 8.08
C ARG A 25 -23.08 2.49 8.07
N VAL A 26 -22.42 2.32 6.93
CA VAL A 26 -21.10 2.90 6.66
C VAL A 26 -21.28 4.02 5.62
N GLU A 27 -20.78 5.20 5.94
CA GLU A 27 -20.77 6.36 5.06
C GLU A 27 -19.32 6.76 4.78
N VAL A 28 -18.96 6.91 3.52
CA VAL A 28 -17.61 7.29 3.08
C VAL A 28 -17.68 8.63 2.37
N GLY A 29 -16.95 9.61 2.87
CA GLY A 29 -16.98 11.00 2.40
C GLY A 29 -16.07 11.30 1.20
N GLY A 30 -15.45 10.30 0.57
CA GLY A 30 -14.52 10.50 -0.54
C GLY A 30 -14.18 9.21 -1.28
N ASP A 31 -13.35 9.34 -2.32
CA ASP A 31 -12.89 8.19 -3.10
C ASP A 31 -11.86 7.38 -2.32
N LEU A 32 -12.00 6.06 -2.38
CA LEU A 32 -11.16 5.11 -1.67
C LEU A 32 -10.01 4.61 -2.54
N CYS A 33 -8.81 4.63 -1.97
CA CYS A 33 -7.63 3.92 -2.47
C CYS A 33 -7.31 2.80 -1.48
N PHE A 34 -7.18 1.56 -1.94
CA PHE A 34 -6.88 0.41 -1.10
C PHE A 34 -5.56 -0.25 -1.47
N VAL A 35 -4.68 -0.38 -0.49
CA VAL A 35 -3.44 -1.13 -0.57
C VAL A 35 -3.58 -2.39 0.31
N PRO A 36 -3.79 -3.55 -0.30
CA PRO A 36 -3.97 -4.81 0.44
C PRO A 36 -2.66 -5.31 1.03
N GLN A 37 -2.77 -6.17 2.02
CA GLN A 37 -1.65 -6.91 2.59
C GLN A 37 -0.93 -7.78 1.56
N GLY A 38 0.40 -7.83 1.67
CA GLY A 38 1.26 -8.77 0.98
C GLY A 38 1.54 -8.44 -0.48
N ASN A 39 2.14 -9.42 -1.14
CA ASN A 39 2.54 -9.31 -2.54
C ASN A 39 1.40 -9.72 -3.47
N THR A 40 0.90 -8.76 -4.23
CA THR A 40 -0.18 -8.93 -5.21
C THR A 40 0.30 -8.67 -6.64
N LEU A 41 1.62 -8.81 -6.92
CA LEU A 41 2.19 -8.60 -8.24
C LEU A 41 1.80 -9.74 -9.20
N MET A 42 1.67 -9.36 -10.46
CA MET A 42 1.38 -10.26 -11.58
C MET A 42 2.64 -10.49 -12.41
N SER A 43 2.68 -11.56 -13.20
CA SER A 43 3.72 -11.76 -14.21
C SER A 43 3.72 -10.63 -15.22
N GLY A 44 4.90 -10.21 -15.66
CA GLY A 44 5.12 -9.08 -16.57
C GLY A 44 6.08 -8.05 -15.99
N THR A 45 6.27 -6.94 -16.64
CA THR A 45 7.24 -5.93 -16.19
C THR A 45 6.78 -5.21 -14.91
N ILE A 46 7.72 -4.59 -14.21
CA ILE A 46 7.40 -3.68 -13.08
C ILE A 46 6.50 -2.54 -13.57
N ARG A 47 6.81 -1.94 -14.72
CA ARG A 47 5.98 -0.93 -15.39
C ARG A 47 4.54 -1.41 -15.59
N TYR A 48 4.37 -2.59 -16.17
CA TYR A 48 3.04 -3.18 -16.38
C TYR A 48 2.28 -3.31 -15.05
N ASN A 49 2.93 -3.82 -14.01
CA ASN A 49 2.31 -3.94 -12.69
C ASN A 49 1.84 -2.60 -12.11
N LEU A 50 2.64 -1.55 -12.24
CA LEU A 50 2.29 -0.22 -11.76
C LEU A 50 1.14 0.38 -12.59
N GLN A 51 1.18 0.25 -13.91
CA GLN A 51 0.16 0.77 -14.83
C GLN A 51 -1.18 0.05 -14.72
N LEU A 52 -1.27 -1.11 -14.08
CA LEU A 52 -2.58 -1.71 -13.73
C LEU A 52 -3.42 -0.81 -12.81
N ALA A 53 -2.79 0.07 -12.04
CA ALA A 53 -3.49 1.01 -11.17
C ALA A 53 -3.81 2.35 -11.86
N LYS A 54 -2.93 2.80 -12.76
CA LYS A 54 -3.06 4.03 -13.53
C LYS A 54 -2.40 3.84 -14.91
N PRO A 55 -3.17 3.39 -15.93
CA PRO A 55 -2.63 3.05 -17.26
C PRO A 55 -1.88 4.19 -17.95
N GLU A 56 -2.29 5.43 -17.71
CA GLU A 56 -1.71 6.65 -18.27
C GLU A 56 -0.58 7.26 -17.42
N ALA A 57 -0.13 6.56 -16.36
CA ALA A 57 0.93 7.07 -15.50
C ALA A 57 2.21 7.30 -16.29
N THR A 58 2.79 8.49 -16.13
CA THR A 58 4.09 8.84 -16.69
C THR A 58 5.22 8.17 -15.94
N ASP A 59 6.40 8.07 -16.55
CA ASP A 59 7.58 7.50 -15.89
C ASP A 59 7.95 8.28 -14.62
N ASP A 60 7.79 9.59 -14.61
CA ASP A 60 8.04 10.42 -13.43
C ASP A 60 7.08 10.05 -12.28
N GLU A 61 5.79 9.86 -12.58
CA GLU A 61 4.80 9.42 -11.57
C GLU A 61 5.10 8.02 -11.05
N LEU A 62 5.51 7.10 -11.93
CA LEU A 62 5.91 5.75 -11.52
C LEU A 62 7.13 5.78 -10.59
N GLN A 63 8.13 6.60 -10.93
CA GLN A 63 9.34 6.76 -10.13
C GLN A 63 9.04 7.40 -8.77
N GLU A 64 8.21 8.43 -8.73
CA GLU A 64 7.79 9.09 -7.50
C GLU A 64 7.08 8.10 -6.55
N MET A 65 6.17 7.28 -7.06
CA MET A 65 5.47 6.30 -6.23
C MET A 65 6.37 5.16 -5.78
N LEU A 66 7.33 4.72 -6.61
CA LEU A 66 8.36 3.76 -6.21
C LEU A 66 9.25 4.34 -5.11
N HIS A 67 9.68 5.60 -5.25
CA HIS A 67 10.45 6.28 -4.21
C HIS A 67 9.64 6.38 -2.90
N THR A 68 8.39 6.79 -2.96
CA THR A 68 7.52 6.89 -1.79
C THR A 68 7.35 5.54 -1.09
N ALA A 69 7.28 4.45 -1.84
CA ALA A 69 7.18 3.09 -1.32
C ALA A 69 8.53 2.47 -0.91
N CYS A 70 9.62 3.23 -0.86
CA CYS A 70 10.99 2.74 -0.61
C CYS A 70 11.44 1.64 -1.59
N ALA A 71 10.96 1.69 -2.83
CA ALA A 71 11.31 0.75 -3.89
C ALA A 71 12.41 1.31 -4.82
N ASP A 72 13.29 2.17 -4.31
CA ASP A 72 14.38 2.80 -5.06
C ASP A 72 15.32 1.77 -5.71
N PHE A 73 15.42 0.56 -5.16
CA PHE A 73 16.21 -0.55 -5.73
C PHE A 73 15.82 -0.88 -7.17
N VAL A 74 14.61 -0.53 -7.62
CA VAL A 74 14.16 -0.74 -9.01
C VAL A 74 15.06 0.03 -9.99
N PHE A 75 15.56 1.19 -9.59
CA PHE A 75 16.43 2.01 -10.43
C PHE A 75 17.84 1.42 -10.60
N ASP A 76 18.24 0.52 -9.71
CA ASP A 76 19.53 -0.20 -9.76
C ASP A 76 19.42 -1.52 -10.54
N LEU A 77 18.22 -1.94 -10.94
CA LEU A 77 18.02 -3.12 -11.77
C LEU A 77 18.48 -2.84 -13.21
N PRO A 78 19.07 -3.82 -13.90
CA PRO A 78 19.59 -3.62 -15.27
C PRO A 78 18.57 -3.08 -16.27
N GLU A 79 17.30 -3.49 -16.13
CA GLU A 79 16.20 -3.09 -17.01
C GLU A 79 15.23 -2.09 -16.32
N GLY A 80 15.52 -1.69 -15.07
CA GLY A 80 14.73 -0.71 -14.33
C GLY A 80 13.25 -1.07 -14.27
N LEU A 81 12.39 -0.14 -14.71
CA LEU A 81 10.93 -0.34 -14.79
C LEU A 81 10.52 -1.50 -15.74
N ASP A 82 11.35 -1.83 -16.72
CA ASP A 82 11.04 -2.86 -17.72
C ASP A 82 11.57 -4.25 -17.31
N THR A 83 12.07 -4.38 -16.07
CA THR A 83 12.46 -5.67 -15.49
C THR A 83 11.26 -6.61 -15.43
N GLU A 84 11.41 -7.80 -16.03
CA GLU A 84 10.40 -8.85 -16.04
C GLU A 84 10.31 -9.57 -14.69
N LEU A 85 9.10 -9.72 -14.20
CA LEU A 85 8.77 -10.47 -13.00
C LEU A 85 8.03 -11.75 -13.38
N GLY A 86 8.40 -12.85 -12.76
CA GLY A 86 7.63 -14.09 -12.83
C GLY A 86 6.35 -14.04 -11.98
N GLU A 87 5.69 -15.18 -11.85
CA GLU A 87 4.48 -15.29 -11.03
C GLU A 87 4.73 -14.77 -9.61
N ARG A 88 3.80 -13.96 -9.11
CA ARG A 88 3.87 -13.34 -7.78
C ARG A 88 5.18 -12.58 -7.51
N GLY A 89 5.74 -11.93 -8.55
CA GLY A 89 6.98 -11.17 -8.40
C GLY A 89 8.22 -12.04 -8.21
N SER A 90 8.21 -13.28 -8.71
CA SER A 90 9.39 -14.16 -8.71
C SER A 90 10.59 -13.44 -9.31
N GLY A 91 11.73 -13.50 -8.62
CA GLY A 91 12.95 -12.75 -8.92
C GLY A 91 13.24 -11.63 -7.90
N LEU A 92 12.26 -11.28 -7.06
CA LEU A 92 12.39 -10.30 -5.99
C LEU A 92 12.26 -10.97 -4.61
N SER A 93 12.82 -10.33 -3.58
CA SER A 93 12.49 -10.70 -2.20
C SER A 93 11.04 -10.31 -1.89
N GLU A 94 10.44 -10.93 -0.86
CA GLU A 94 9.06 -10.63 -0.44
C GLU A 94 8.89 -9.13 -0.10
N GLY A 95 9.83 -8.55 0.65
CA GLY A 95 9.81 -7.12 0.97
C GLY A 95 10.00 -6.22 -0.25
N GLN A 96 10.77 -6.63 -1.27
CA GLN A 96 10.90 -5.91 -2.53
C GLN A 96 9.58 -5.93 -3.31
N ALA A 97 8.99 -7.11 -3.46
CA ALA A 97 7.72 -7.29 -4.14
C ALA A 97 6.59 -6.52 -3.44
N GLN A 98 6.55 -6.54 -2.11
CA GLN A 98 5.57 -5.77 -1.33
C GLN A 98 5.71 -4.26 -1.58
N ARG A 99 6.93 -3.71 -1.60
CA ARG A 99 7.14 -2.27 -1.87
C ARG A 99 6.67 -1.85 -3.26
N ILE A 100 6.87 -2.67 -4.29
CA ILE A 100 6.31 -2.39 -5.63
C ILE A 100 4.76 -2.48 -5.60
N ALA A 101 4.19 -3.44 -4.88
CA ALA A 101 2.74 -3.54 -4.72
C ALA A 101 2.15 -2.32 -3.98
N ILE A 102 2.87 -1.78 -2.98
CA ILE A 102 2.51 -0.51 -2.32
C ILE A 102 2.55 0.63 -3.35
N ALA A 103 3.65 0.81 -4.09
CA ALA A 103 3.78 1.85 -5.12
C ALA A 103 2.62 1.81 -6.12
N ARG A 104 2.25 0.62 -6.58
CA ARG A 104 1.07 0.42 -7.44
C ARG A 104 -0.21 0.92 -6.76
N GLY A 105 -0.41 0.60 -5.49
CA GLY A 105 -1.58 1.06 -4.75
C GLY A 105 -1.63 2.58 -4.62
N LEU A 106 -0.49 3.23 -4.38
CA LEU A 106 -0.37 4.68 -4.23
C LEU A 106 -0.67 5.46 -5.53
N LEU A 107 -0.52 4.83 -6.70
CA LEU A 107 -0.89 5.42 -8.00
C LEU A 107 -2.40 5.60 -8.16
N ARG A 108 -3.22 4.89 -7.40
CA ARG A 108 -4.67 5.02 -7.49
C ARG A 108 -5.13 6.38 -6.97
N PRO A 109 -6.02 7.06 -7.70
CA PRO A 109 -6.64 8.27 -7.20
C PRO A 109 -7.50 7.94 -5.97
N GLY A 110 -7.67 8.92 -5.09
CA GLY A 110 -8.51 8.79 -3.91
C GLY A 110 -8.06 9.73 -2.81
N SER A 111 -9.01 10.26 -2.05
CA SER A 111 -8.74 11.12 -0.89
C SER A 111 -8.59 10.35 0.42
N ILE A 112 -9.04 9.09 0.43
CA ILE A 112 -8.99 8.21 1.60
C ILE A 112 -8.19 6.95 1.23
N MET A 113 -7.09 6.70 1.94
CA MET A 113 -6.25 5.52 1.78
C MET A 113 -6.54 4.49 2.85
N LEU A 114 -6.85 3.27 2.44
CA LEU A 114 -6.94 2.10 3.32
C LEU A 114 -5.68 1.26 3.13
N LEU A 115 -4.89 1.10 4.18
CA LEU A 115 -3.56 0.51 4.16
C LEU A 115 -3.53 -0.71 5.11
N ASP A 116 -3.61 -1.92 4.54
CA ASP A 116 -3.76 -3.17 5.29
C ASP A 116 -2.40 -3.86 5.45
N GLU A 117 -1.84 -3.79 6.65
CA GLU A 117 -0.57 -4.43 7.06
C GLU A 117 0.57 -4.25 6.04
N ILE A 118 0.68 -3.07 5.43
CA ILE A 118 1.59 -2.80 4.31
C ILE A 118 3.08 -2.94 4.64
N SER A 119 3.44 -2.99 5.92
CA SER A 119 4.84 -3.13 6.37
C SER A 119 5.18 -4.52 6.94
N SER A 120 4.29 -5.51 6.80
CA SER A 120 4.42 -6.81 7.48
C SER A 120 5.72 -7.57 7.15
N SER A 121 6.24 -7.46 5.93
CA SER A 121 7.49 -8.11 5.47
C SER A 121 8.69 -7.15 5.42
N LEU A 122 8.60 -5.97 6.03
CA LEU A 122 9.68 -5.00 6.07
C LEU A 122 10.44 -5.07 7.40
N ASP A 123 11.73 -4.79 7.33
CA ASP A 123 12.56 -4.51 8.50
C ASP A 123 12.22 -3.13 9.09
N GLU A 124 12.53 -2.93 10.36
CA GLU A 124 12.14 -1.70 11.08
C GLU A 124 12.68 -0.41 10.45
N PRO A 125 13.95 -0.31 9.99
CA PRO A 125 14.44 0.88 9.30
C PRO A 125 13.67 1.22 8.03
N THR A 126 13.40 0.23 7.19
CA THR A 126 12.62 0.42 5.95
C THR A 126 11.17 0.79 6.25
N GLU A 127 10.56 0.20 7.28
CA GLU A 127 9.21 0.55 7.73
C GLU A 127 9.12 2.02 8.17
N ARG A 128 10.05 2.49 9.00
CA ARG A 128 10.09 3.90 9.45
C ARG A 128 10.21 4.86 8.28
N GLU A 129 11.08 4.54 7.34
CA GLU A 129 11.29 5.36 6.14
C GLU A 129 10.05 5.36 5.22
N LEU A 130 9.39 4.21 5.04
CA LEU A 130 8.14 4.10 4.29
C LEU A 130 7.08 5.04 4.85
N TYR A 131 6.81 5.00 6.15
CA TYR A 131 5.81 5.87 6.75
C TYR A 131 6.19 7.34 6.67
N ARG A 132 7.47 7.68 6.91
CA ARG A 132 7.97 9.04 6.76
C ARG A 132 7.72 9.59 5.35
N ARG A 133 8.05 8.81 4.31
CA ARG A 133 7.83 9.22 2.90
C ARG A 133 6.34 9.29 2.56
N LEU A 134 5.55 8.35 3.03
CA LEU A 134 4.11 8.27 2.78
C LEU A 134 3.38 9.51 3.33
N PHE A 135 3.62 9.86 4.60
CA PHE A 135 3.02 11.06 5.20
C PHE A 135 3.51 12.36 4.55
N ALA A 136 4.77 12.42 4.12
CA ALA A 136 5.31 13.58 3.40
C ALA A 136 4.71 13.73 2.00
N ALA A 137 4.48 12.64 1.28
CA ALA A 137 3.94 12.65 -0.07
C ALA A 137 2.43 12.98 -0.12
N PHE A 138 1.69 12.64 0.93
CA PHE A 138 0.23 12.76 0.94
C PHE A 138 -0.32 13.47 2.21
N PRO A 139 0.11 14.70 2.51
CA PRO A 139 -0.27 15.39 3.74
C PRO A 139 -1.77 15.70 3.85
N GLU A 140 -2.47 15.78 2.71
CA GLU A 140 -3.89 16.13 2.65
C GLU A 140 -4.82 14.91 2.61
N LYS A 141 -4.27 13.68 2.57
CA LYS A 141 -5.08 12.47 2.49
C LYS A 141 -5.43 11.92 3.88
N THR A 142 -6.64 11.43 4.02
CA THR A 142 -7.03 10.61 5.17
C THR A 142 -6.44 9.21 5.01
N MET A 143 -5.67 8.74 5.98
CA MET A 143 -5.06 7.42 5.95
C MET A 143 -5.55 6.56 7.10
N LEU A 144 -6.08 5.38 6.79
CA LEU A 144 -6.47 4.37 7.76
C LEU A 144 -5.52 3.18 7.64
N PHE A 145 -4.87 2.85 8.74
CA PHE A 145 -3.94 1.75 8.82
C PHE A 145 -4.53 0.59 9.62
N ILE A 146 -4.51 -0.61 9.05
CA ILE A 146 -4.54 -1.83 9.85
C ILE A 146 -3.10 -2.24 10.10
N THR A 147 -2.72 -2.34 11.37
CA THR A 147 -1.38 -2.76 11.77
C THR A 147 -1.39 -3.35 13.17
N HIS A 148 -0.44 -4.22 13.45
CA HIS A 148 -0.08 -4.66 14.78
C HIS A 148 1.26 -4.07 15.25
N ARG A 149 1.94 -3.33 14.39
CA ARG A 149 3.23 -2.69 14.67
C ARG A 149 3.05 -1.28 15.25
N PRO A 150 3.79 -0.91 16.30
CA PRO A 150 3.65 0.39 16.96
C PRO A 150 4.21 1.56 16.12
N THR A 151 5.13 1.31 15.20
CA THR A 151 5.91 2.34 14.47
C THR A 151 5.05 3.41 13.82
N VAL A 152 3.94 3.03 13.18
CA VAL A 152 3.04 3.98 12.52
C VAL A 152 2.16 4.72 13.53
N THR A 153 1.84 4.12 14.66
CA THR A 153 0.90 4.73 15.63
C THR A 153 1.44 6.00 16.28
N GLU A 154 2.77 6.17 16.30
CA GLU A 154 3.42 7.38 16.80
C GLU A 154 3.18 8.61 15.89
N GLN A 155 2.77 8.38 14.65
CA GLN A 155 2.54 9.41 13.63
C GLN A 155 1.05 9.59 13.28
N CYS A 156 0.16 8.77 13.86
CA CYS A 156 -1.28 8.86 13.65
C CYS A 156 -1.92 9.85 14.62
N ASP A 157 -2.92 10.59 14.15
CA ASP A 157 -3.74 11.50 14.98
C ASP A 157 -4.61 10.71 15.98
N GLU A 158 -5.05 9.52 15.58
CA GLU A 158 -5.91 8.66 16.40
C GLU A 158 -5.55 7.18 16.28
N VAL A 159 -5.65 6.45 17.38
CA VAL A 159 -5.42 4.99 17.42
C VAL A 159 -6.64 4.30 18.01
N ILE A 160 -7.37 3.56 17.17
CA ILE A 160 -8.51 2.74 17.58
C ILE A 160 -8.00 1.33 17.90
N ARG A 161 -8.36 0.79 19.05
CA ARG A 161 -8.08 -0.59 19.46
C ARG A 161 -9.36 -1.38 19.44
N LEU A 162 -9.38 -2.45 18.66
CA LEU A 162 -10.48 -3.40 18.57
C LEU A 162 -10.19 -4.62 19.44
#